data_340214b61881803d31bddad28935f18e
#
_entry.id   340214b61881803d31bddad28935f18e
#
_cell.length_a   1.000
_cell.length_b   1.000
_cell.length_c   1.000
_cell.angle_alpha   90.00
_cell.angle_beta   90.00
_cell.angle_gamma   90.00
#
_symmetry.space_group_name_H-M   'P 1'
#
loop_
_entity.id
_entity.type
_entity.pdbx_description
1 polymer ?
#
loop_
_entity_poly.entity_id
_entity_poly.type
_entity_poly.pdbx_seq_one_letter_code
_entity_poly.pdbx_strand_id
1 'polypeptide(L)'
;MAGAAVGLGAAGYYGINNLTQTPAPVDQPAGLADRYTRLALPKNPQNYLPDDYVDFIRWLESISDKVAGTKLRVAIEAEVGPRSLHRNRIDFTSSTGMELNMEFDIYKNNLSKCLLAVSTQSPLFDIMNVDVSQVGRFAPHILTIEHLMETYPELTYPGLDINDFVAPVKNFTCTYPPTLGNPWNTDFNGVFTQFPQEIPLMIRFFRKDLYSEEGREVSVTWDEYLDDIKHFHDPSRTRFGTVLMAAKFPSIIMEFHNWLYSFGGKLWNIEKDGTINADINSDEAHAALEHYLEVSKYAEPNSAFYGWAPAAESMSQRRAATCINLTEFASLMDIPGESYVVRQVGYARNPVGDAGASHHYSGAGLAIPKYSLNPGAAWVFIQWATVASMQLIAAMDPLALATPTRKSVFEDPNVKELVKEGTIRHFDTVKNAIDRDEINIKPGFPKWDSIEGEMLNQLNQVIRGNLSPRDALDIIQKRADTVGPFTF
;
A
#
# COMPACT_ATOMS: atom_id res chain seq x y z
N MET A 1 -14.85 31.30 -28.41
CA MET A 1 -14.66 31.62 -26.99
C MET A 1 -14.08 30.39 -26.32
N ALA A 2 -12.87 30.51 -25.83
CA ALA A 2 -12.05 29.41 -25.36
C ALA A 2 -12.52 28.91 -23.99
N GLY A 3 -12.81 27.63 -23.90
CA GLY A 3 -13.09 26.97 -22.63
C GLY A 3 -11.80 26.70 -21.88
N ALA A 4 -11.71 27.18 -20.66
CA ALA A 4 -10.64 26.89 -19.74
C ALA A 4 -10.78 25.41 -19.28
N ALA A 5 -9.88 24.54 -19.71
CA ALA A 5 -9.70 23.21 -19.15
C ALA A 5 -8.91 23.37 -17.85
N VAL A 6 -9.57 23.15 -16.75
CA VAL A 6 -9.03 23.26 -15.40
C VAL A 6 -8.21 22.00 -15.09
N GLY A 7 -6.91 22.16 -14.96
CA GLY A 7 -6.03 21.17 -14.36
C GLY A 7 -6.16 21.18 -12.84
N LEU A 8 -7.12 20.45 -12.28
CA LEU A 8 -7.33 20.28 -10.84
C LEU A 8 -6.90 18.90 -10.30
N GLY A 9 -6.21 18.10 -11.11
CA GLY A 9 -5.78 16.76 -10.70
C GLY A 9 -4.45 16.69 -9.94
N ALA A 10 -3.68 17.77 -9.90
CA ALA A 10 -2.30 17.73 -9.36
C ALA A 10 -2.13 18.46 -8.02
N ALA A 11 -3.06 19.31 -7.61
CA ALA A 11 -2.87 20.17 -6.45
C ALA A 11 -3.01 19.43 -5.10
N GLY A 12 -3.86 18.41 -4.99
CA GLY A 12 -4.06 17.66 -3.74
C GLY A 12 -2.85 16.81 -3.34
N TYR A 13 -2.09 16.30 -4.32
CA TYR A 13 -0.85 15.58 -4.07
C TYR A 13 0.33 16.50 -3.72
N TYR A 14 0.23 17.80 -4.03
CA TYR A 14 1.28 18.79 -3.80
C TYR A 14 1.20 19.48 -2.44
N GLY A 15 0.07 19.44 -1.73
CA GLY A 15 -0.03 19.96 -0.36
C GLY A 15 0.97 19.30 0.60
N ILE A 16 1.28 18.02 0.37
CA ILE A 16 2.29 17.30 1.13
C ILE A 16 3.74 17.71 0.75
N ASN A 17 3.94 18.33 -0.41
CA ASN A 17 5.27 18.77 -0.86
C ASN A 17 5.82 19.98 -0.11
N ASN A 18 5.00 20.80 0.54
CA ASN A 18 5.51 21.91 1.35
C ASN A 18 6.12 21.48 2.69
N LEU A 19 6.00 20.20 3.06
CA LEU A 19 6.72 19.61 4.20
C LEU A 19 8.16 19.19 3.84
N THR A 20 8.59 19.38 2.61
CA THR A 20 9.96 19.10 2.14
C THR A 20 10.90 20.30 2.27
N GLN A 21 10.72 21.20 3.25
CA GLN A 21 11.83 22.06 3.61
C GLN A 21 12.94 21.16 4.16
N THR A 22 13.92 20.88 3.33
CA THR A 22 15.19 20.27 3.73
C THR A 22 15.75 21.06 4.91
N PRO A 23 15.93 20.44 6.08
CA PRO A 23 16.77 21.07 7.10
C PRO A 23 18.12 21.38 6.45
N ALA A 24 18.71 22.52 6.79
CA ALA A 24 20.05 22.85 6.35
C ALA A 24 21.01 21.69 6.65
N PRO A 25 22.04 21.45 5.81
CA PRO A 25 23.00 20.38 6.05
C PRO A 25 23.62 20.55 7.43
N VAL A 26 23.51 19.52 8.27
CA VAL A 26 24.11 19.48 9.60
C VAL A 26 25.45 18.78 9.45
N ASP A 27 26.53 19.53 9.59
CA ASP A 27 27.93 19.08 9.38
C ASP A 27 28.51 18.18 10.50
N GLN A 28 27.69 17.68 11.43
CA GLN A 28 28.16 16.75 12.49
C GLN A 28 27.17 15.62 12.74
N PRO A 29 27.65 14.41 13.06
CA PRO A 29 26.77 13.34 13.51
C PRO A 29 26.06 13.80 14.79
N ALA A 30 24.77 13.96 14.70
CA ALA A 30 23.95 14.36 15.83
C ALA A 30 23.98 13.26 16.90
N GLY A 31 24.10 13.66 18.16
CA GLY A 31 23.94 12.75 19.29
C GLY A 31 22.55 12.09 19.28
N LEU A 32 22.39 10.97 20.00
CA LEU A 32 21.12 10.25 20.07
C LEU A 32 19.93 11.18 20.40
N ALA A 33 20.11 12.14 21.29
CA ALA A 33 19.09 13.12 21.65
C ALA A 33 18.63 14.01 20.48
N ASP A 34 19.55 14.40 19.58
CA ASP A 34 19.21 15.18 18.38
C ASP A 34 18.50 14.35 17.31
N ARG A 35 18.77 13.04 17.26
CA ARG A 35 18.06 12.10 16.39
C ARG A 35 16.57 12.03 16.75
N TYR A 36 16.27 11.96 18.05
CA TYR A 36 14.88 11.94 18.54
C TYR A 36 14.07 13.19 18.21
N THR A 37 14.68 14.36 18.31
CA THR A 37 14.02 15.63 18.00
C THR A 37 13.60 15.72 16.53
N ARG A 38 14.36 15.08 15.63
CA ARG A 38 14.05 15.05 14.20
C ARG A 38 12.93 14.08 13.81
N LEU A 39 12.70 13.06 14.63
CA LEU A 39 11.68 12.04 14.35
C LEU A 39 10.25 12.52 14.63
N ALA A 40 10.06 13.74 15.14
CA ALA A 40 8.76 14.28 15.56
C ALA A 40 7.98 13.33 16.49
N LEU A 41 8.69 12.50 17.26
CA LEU A 41 8.11 11.50 18.16
C LEU A 41 7.37 12.14 19.33
N PRO A 42 6.33 11.47 19.88
CA PRO A 42 5.56 12.03 21.00
C PRO A 42 6.42 12.19 22.27
N LYS A 43 6.03 13.05 23.13
CA LYS A 43 6.53 13.64 24.38
C LYS A 43 7.78 13.07 25.09
N ASN A 44 8.25 11.87 24.79
CA ASN A 44 9.45 11.31 25.45
C ASN A 44 10.20 10.34 24.49
N PRO A 45 10.90 10.88 23.48
CA PRO A 45 11.53 10.07 22.42
C PRO A 45 12.57 9.07 22.94
N GLN A 46 13.18 9.33 24.09
CA GLN A 46 14.21 8.46 24.68
C GLN A 46 13.69 7.06 25.06
N ASN A 47 12.36 6.88 25.14
CA ASN A 47 11.74 5.60 25.49
C ASN A 47 11.26 4.82 24.26
N TYR A 48 11.42 5.34 23.04
CA TYR A 48 10.78 4.82 21.83
C TYR A 48 11.74 4.24 20.79
N LEU A 49 13.06 4.45 20.91
CA LEU A 49 13.98 3.72 20.03
C LEU A 49 14.25 2.34 20.63
N PRO A 50 13.95 1.27 19.90
CA PRO A 50 14.28 -0.08 20.33
C PRO A 50 15.79 -0.24 20.50
N ASP A 51 16.21 -1.02 21.50
CA ASP A 51 17.63 -1.33 21.72
C ASP A 51 18.26 -1.97 20.47
N ASP A 52 17.49 -2.75 19.72
CA ASP A 52 17.89 -3.38 18.47
C ASP A 52 18.20 -2.36 17.35
N TYR A 53 17.60 -1.15 17.36
CA TYR A 53 17.97 -0.10 16.41
C TYR A 53 19.39 0.43 16.66
N VAL A 54 19.77 0.57 17.91
CA VAL A 54 21.14 0.97 18.26
C VAL A 54 22.14 -0.09 17.80
N ASP A 55 21.83 -1.34 17.99
CA ASP A 55 22.67 -2.46 17.53
C ASP A 55 22.74 -2.54 15.99
N PHE A 56 21.61 -2.25 15.33
CA PHE A 56 21.59 -2.16 13.86
C PHE A 56 22.47 -0.99 13.35
N ILE A 57 22.39 0.18 13.97
CA ILE A 57 23.25 1.33 13.60
C ILE A 57 24.74 1.01 13.84
N ARG A 58 25.09 0.38 14.96
CA ARG A 58 26.47 -0.08 15.21
C ARG A 58 26.97 -1.07 14.14
N TRP A 59 26.09 -1.97 13.70
CA TRP A 59 26.41 -2.85 12.59
C TRP A 59 26.66 -2.07 11.29
N LEU A 60 25.82 -1.08 10.93
CA LEU A 60 26.04 -0.20 9.78
C LEU A 60 27.41 0.52 9.86
N GLU A 61 27.75 1.03 11.04
CA GLU A 61 29.05 1.66 11.28
C GLU A 61 30.22 0.68 11.09
N SER A 62 30.04 -0.59 11.51
CA SER A 62 31.06 -1.64 11.41
C SER A 62 31.38 -2.09 9.99
N ILE A 63 30.46 -1.88 9.03
CA ILE A 63 30.61 -2.24 7.62
C ILE A 63 30.86 -1.02 6.73
N SER A 64 30.97 0.16 7.31
CA SER A 64 31.08 1.42 6.56
C SER A 64 32.27 1.47 5.60
N ASP A 65 33.41 0.91 5.97
CA ASP A 65 34.59 0.80 5.14
C ASP A 65 34.37 0.04 3.81
N LYS A 66 33.37 -0.85 3.77
CA LYS A 66 33.04 -1.65 2.58
C LYS A 66 32.10 -0.95 1.61
N VAL A 67 31.35 0.06 2.08
CA VAL A 67 30.27 0.68 1.30
C VAL A 67 30.36 2.20 1.19
N ALA A 68 31.21 2.85 1.98
CA ALA A 68 31.37 4.30 1.99
C ALA A 68 31.71 4.87 0.59
N GLY A 69 31.16 6.04 0.29
CA GLY A 69 31.31 6.71 -1.01
C GLY A 69 30.45 6.16 -2.13
N THR A 70 29.70 5.07 -1.88
CA THR A 70 28.74 4.54 -2.87
C THR A 70 27.53 5.48 -2.98
N LYS A 71 27.10 5.72 -4.22
CA LYS A 71 25.90 6.52 -4.53
C LYS A 71 24.79 5.59 -4.98
N LEU A 72 23.77 5.40 -4.14
CA LEU A 72 22.61 4.59 -4.45
C LEU A 72 21.50 5.43 -5.09
N ARG A 73 20.91 4.89 -6.16
CA ARG A 73 19.73 5.45 -6.81
C ARG A 73 18.54 4.54 -6.58
N VAL A 74 17.49 5.09 -5.97
CA VAL A 74 16.29 4.38 -5.55
C VAL A 74 15.10 4.94 -6.31
N ALA A 75 14.45 4.14 -7.16
CA ALA A 75 13.15 4.45 -7.72
C ALA A 75 12.07 4.00 -6.75
N ILE A 76 11.27 4.95 -6.25
CA ILE A 76 10.35 4.65 -5.15
C ILE A 76 9.05 5.47 -5.27
N GLU A 77 7.94 4.88 -4.85
CA GLU A 77 6.67 5.59 -4.81
C GLU A 77 6.61 6.61 -3.68
N ALA A 78 5.83 7.66 -3.93
CA ALA A 78 5.71 8.78 -2.99
C ALA A 78 4.69 8.49 -1.87
N GLU A 79 4.75 7.30 -1.29
CA GLU A 79 3.91 6.82 -0.19
C GLU A 79 4.42 7.27 1.18
N VAL A 80 3.63 7.04 2.23
CA VAL A 80 3.93 7.54 3.58
C VAL A 80 5.12 6.83 4.23
N GLY A 81 5.24 5.51 4.07
CA GLY A 81 6.37 4.73 4.54
C GLY A 81 7.70 5.17 3.91
N PRO A 82 7.83 5.19 2.56
CA PRO A 82 8.99 5.73 1.85
C PRO A 82 9.37 7.15 2.24
N ARG A 83 8.38 8.03 2.47
CA ARG A 83 8.63 9.40 2.94
C ARG A 83 9.17 9.43 4.36
N SER A 84 8.71 8.53 5.24
CA SER A 84 9.30 8.37 6.57
C SER A 84 10.75 7.90 6.50
N LEU A 85 11.07 6.92 5.65
CA LEU A 85 12.46 6.51 5.40
C LEU A 85 13.33 7.70 4.95
N HIS A 86 12.82 8.51 4.03
CA HIS A 86 13.57 9.68 3.56
C HIS A 86 13.83 10.70 4.67
N ARG A 87 12.86 10.95 5.57
CA ARG A 87 13.07 11.84 6.73
C ARG A 87 14.17 11.32 7.66
N ASN A 88 14.30 10.01 7.78
CA ASN A 88 15.25 9.33 8.66
C ASN A 88 16.56 8.91 7.98
N ARG A 89 16.75 9.21 6.68
CA ARG A 89 17.89 8.78 5.87
C ARG A 89 19.27 9.21 6.42
N ILE A 90 19.32 10.27 7.22
CA ILE A 90 20.57 10.77 7.80
C ILE A 90 21.22 9.70 8.69
N ASP A 91 20.44 8.92 9.42
CA ASP A 91 20.98 7.84 10.24
C ASP A 91 21.70 6.79 9.38
N PHE A 92 21.10 6.42 8.24
CA PHE A 92 21.72 5.51 7.28
C PHE A 92 22.98 6.12 6.64
N THR A 93 22.86 7.32 6.09
CA THR A 93 23.97 7.94 5.33
C THR A 93 25.15 8.29 6.23
N SER A 94 24.92 8.75 7.47
CA SER A 94 26.01 9.06 8.40
C SER A 94 26.70 7.80 8.94
N SER A 95 25.98 6.70 9.13
CA SER A 95 26.56 5.45 9.66
C SER A 95 27.30 4.65 8.58
N THR A 96 26.89 4.76 7.32
CA THR A 96 27.49 3.99 6.22
C THR A 96 28.48 4.79 5.37
N GLY A 97 28.41 6.12 5.39
CA GLY A 97 29.14 6.97 4.44
C GLY A 97 28.64 6.89 3.00
N MET A 98 27.47 6.29 2.75
CA MET A 98 26.85 6.25 1.43
C MET A 98 26.08 7.53 1.12
N GLU A 99 25.95 7.86 -0.17
CA GLU A 99 25.04 8.88 -0.66
C GLU A 99 23.74 8.21 -1.15
N LEU A 100 22.59 8.79 -0.82
CA LEU A 100 21.29 8.23 -1.16
C LEU A 100 20.49 9.22 -2.01
N ASN A 101 20.19 8.84 -3.26
CA ASN A 101 19.28 9.55 -4.14
C ASN A 101 17.96 8.76 -4.27
N MET A 102 16.92 9.20 -3.56
CA MET A 102 15.57 8.62 -3.63
C MET A 102 14.72 9.44 -4.60
N GLU A 103 14.41 8.85 -5.75
CA GLU A 103 13.57 9.46 -6.78
C GLU A 103 12.11 9.12 -6.53
N PHE A 104 11.40 10.03 -5.85
CA PHE A 104 9.98 9.87 -5.57
C PHE A 104 9.12 10.18 -6.78
N ASP A 105 8.18 9.31 -7.08
CA ASP A 105 7.20 9.53 -8.15
C ASP A 105 5.84 8.92 -7.79
N ILE A 106 4.81 9.25 -8.56
CA ILE A 106 3.53 8.57 -8.48
C ILE A 106 3.64 7.17 -9.10
N TYR A 107 2.77 6.24 -8.67
CA TYR A 107 2.75 4.84 -9.11
C TYR A 107 3.06 4.64 -10.59
N LYS A 108 2.28 5.28 -11.48
CA LYS A 108 2.39 5.10 -12.93
C LYS A 108 3.76 5.49 -13.48
N ASN A 109 4.32 6.58 -13.01
CA ASN A 109 5.61 7.07 -13.47
C ASN A 109 6.74 6.19 -12.92
N ASN A 110 6.68 5.83 -11.63
CA ASN A 110 7.64 4.93 -11.00
C ASN A 110 7.67 3.59 -11.74
N LEU A 111 6.52 2.96 -11.97
CA LEU A 111 6.41 1.71 -12.75
C LEU A 111 7.02 1.86 -14.13
N SER A 112 6.75 2.95 -14.86
CA SER A 112 7.27 3.18 -16.20
C SER A 112 8.78 3.30 -16.22
N LYS A 113 9.39 4.02 -15.25
CA LYS A 113 10.84 4.14 -15.09
C LYS A 113 11.50 2.78 -14.79
N CYS A 114 10.91 2.02 -13.87
CA CYS A 114 11.41 0.68 -13.50
C CYS A 114 11.32 -0.28 -14.68
N LEU A 115 10.20 -0.29 -15.43
CA LEU A 115 10.05 -1.10 -16.65
C LEU A 115 11.05 -0.71 -17.73
N LEU A 116 11.32 0.57 -17.92
CA LEU A 116 12.36 1.03 -18.84
C LEU A 116 13.73 0.49 -18.43
N ALA A 117 14.08 0.59 -17.16
CA ALA A 117 15.36 0.10 -16.64
C ALA A 117 15.57 -1.39 -16.90
N VAL A 118 14.55 -2.23 -16.62
CA VAL A 118 14.68 -3.68 -16.81
C VAL A 118 14.61 -4.09 -18.29
N SER A 119 13.77 -3.45 -19.12
CA SER A 119 13.65 -3.76 -20.54
C SER A 119 14.90 -3.39 -21.33
N THR A 120 15.60 -2.33 -20.93
CA THR A 120 16.87 -1.91 -21.54
C THR A 120 18.09 -2.51 -20.86
N GLN A 121 17.89 -3.31 -19.81
CA GLN A 121 18.97 -3.89 -18.98
C GLN A 121 19.96 -2.82 -18.47
N SER A 122 19.43 -1.64 -18.16
CA SER A 122 20.23 -0.46 -17.80
C SER A 122 20.43 -0.34 -16.28
N PRO A 123 21.63 0.05 -15.82
CA PRO A 123 21.88 0.32 -14.42
C PRO A 123 21.34 1.69 -13.98
N LEU A 124 20.08 2.01 -14.35
CA LEU A 124 19.46 3.29 -13.99
C LEU A 124 19.22 3.41 -12.49
N PHE A 125 18.86 2.31 -11.85
CA PHE A 125 18.57 2.25 -10.42
C PHE A 125 19.31 1.10 -9.76
N ASP A 126 19.67 1.28 -8.49
CA ASP A 126 20.23 0.23 -7.65
C ASP A 126 19.14 -0.48 -6.86
N ILE A 127 18.03 0.22 -6.57
CA ILE A 127 16.86 -0.30 -5.89
C ILE A 127 15.59 0.18 -6.62
N MET A 128 14.63 -0.72 -6.77
CA MET A 128 13.32 -0.44 -7.36
C MET A 128 12.21 -0.84 -6.39
N ASN A 129 11.19 -0.03 -6.31
CA ASN A 129 9.94 -0.36 -5.62
C ASN A 129 9.03 -1.09 -6.61
N VAL A 130 8.71 -2.36 -6.33
CA VAL A 130 7.96 -3.25 -7.22
C VAL A 130 6.63 -3.62 -6.59
N ASP A 131 5.53 -3.19 -7.21
CA ASP A 131 4.16 -3.51 -6.80
C ASP A 131 3.88 -5.03 -6.89
N VAL A 132 3.10 -5.54 -5.96
CA VAL A 132 2.73 -6.96 -5.87
C VAL A 132 2.13 -7.51 -7.17
N SER A 133 1.37 -6.71 -7.92
CA SER A 133 0.79 -7.12 -9.20
C SER A 133 1.79 -7.19 -10.36
N GLN A 134 2.99 -6.65 -10.18
CA GLN A 134 4.04 -6.58 -11.19
C GLN A 134 5.19 -7.58 -10.94
N VAL A 135 5.18 -8.28 -9.81
CA VAL A 135 6.28 -9.19 -9.43
C VAL A 135 6.64 -10.17 -10.54
N GLY A 136 5.67 -10.78 -11.22
CA GLY A 136 5.92 -11.71 -12.32
C GLY A 136 6.66 -11.11 -13.52
N ARG A 137 6.52 -9.80 -13.76
CA ARG A 137 7.27 -9.09 -14.83
C ARG A 137 8.68 -8.76 -14.43
N PHE A 138 8.89 -8.49 -13.13
CA PHE A 138 10.19 -8.07 -12.61
C PHE A 138 11.06 -9.23 -12.14
N ALA A 139 10.49 -10.33 -11.67
CA ALA A 139 11.22 -11.46 -11.09
C ALA A 139 12.40 -11.97 -11.96
N PRO A 140 12.28 -12.08 -13.31
CA PRO A 140 13.41 -12.46 -14.15
C PRO A 140 14.59 -11.48 -14.13
N HIS A 141 14.36 -10.24 -13.68
CA HIS A 141 15.30 -9.13 -13.70
C HIS A 141 15.83 -8.72 -12.32
N ILE A 142 15.39 -9.40 -11.26
CA ILE A 142 15.72 -9.07 -9.86
C ILE A 142 16.68 -10.11 -9.29
N LEU A 143 17.61 -9.69 -8.43
CA LEU A 143 18.41 -10.59 -7.59
C LEU A 143 17.54 -11.12 -6.46
N THR A 144 17.61 -12.43 -6.20
CA THR A 144 16.89 -13.03 -5.08
C THR A 144 17.55 -12.68 -3.75
N ILE A 145 16.77 -12.68 -2.68
CA ILE A 145 17.29 -12.41 -1.33
C ILE A 145 18.29 -13.48 -0.91
N GLU A 146 18.03 -14.75 -1.24
CA GLU A 146 18.94 -15.86 -0.98
C GLU A 146 20.29 -15.62 -1.66
N HIS A 147 20.28 -15.22 -2.95
CA HIS A 147 21.49 -14.88 -3.67
C HIS A 147 22.28 -13.73 -3.02
N LEU A 148 21.58 -12.70 -2.54
CA LEU A 148 22.20 -11.56 -1.86
C LEU A 148 22.85 -11.98 -0.54
N MET A 149 22.18 -12.80 0.26
CA MET A 149 22.70 -13.32 1.52
C MET A 149 23.94 -14.24 1.30
N GLU A 150 23.91 -15.05 0.25
CA GLU A 150 25.04 -15.95 -0.09
C GLU A 150 26.23 -15.19 -0.67
N THR A 151 25.97 -14.16 -1.49
CA THR A 151 27.02 -13.41 -2.17
C THR A 151 27.66 -12.36 -1.27
N TYR A 152 26.87 -11.77 -0.35
CA TYR A 152 27.29 -10.67 0.54
C TYR A 152 27.04 -11.01 2.02
N PRO A 153 27.58 -12.14 2.55
CA PRO A 153 27.33 -12.54 3.93
C PRO A 153 27.86 -11.50 4.93
N GLU A 154 28.96 -10.81 4.61
CA GLU A 154 29.54 -9.77 5.45
C GLU A 154 28.75 -8.42 5.42
N LEU A 155 27.83 -8.26 4.47
CA LEU A 155 26.88 -7.14 4.37
C LEU A 155 25.45 -7.57 4.76
N THR A 156 25.31 -8.77 5.31
CA THR A 156 24.03 -9.26 5.85
C THR A 156 24.00 -9.05 7.36
N TYR A 157 22.99 -8.34 7.85
CA TYR A 157 22.82 -8.09 9.28
C TYR A 157 22.61 -9.42 10.03
N PRO A 158 23.39 -9.70 11.09
CA PRO A 158 23.27 -10.95 11.83
C PRO A 158 21.91 -11.17 12.50
N GLY A 159 21.18 -10.10 12.77
CA GLY A 159 19.82 -10.10 13.34
C GLY A 159 18.72 -10.05 12.30
N LEU A 160 19.02 -10.27 11.02
CA LEU A 160 18.00 -10.28 9.96
C LEU A 160 17.05 -11.47 10.15
N ASP A 161 15.79 -11.18 10.50
CA ASP A 161 14.72 -12.17 10.62
C ASP A 161 13.68 -12.01 9.51
N ILE A 162 13.73 -12.90 8.52
CA ILE A 162 12.76 -12.96 7.42
C ILE A 162 11.41 -13.53 7.89
N ASN A 163 11.40 -14.31 8.98
CA ASN A 163 10.18 -14.92 9.49
C ASN A 163 9.33 -13.97 10.33
N ASP A 164 9.88 -12.82 10.69
CA ASP A 164 9.14 -11.76 11.36
C ASP A 164 8.14 -11.05 10.43
N PHE A 165 8.30 -11.16 9.10
CA PHE A 165 7.28 -10.62 8.19
C PHE A 165 5.93 -11.32 8.37
N VAL A 166 4.85 -10.53 8.31
CA VAL A 166 3.46 -11.02 8.32
C VAL A 166 3.25 -11.98 7.16
N ALA A 167 2.67 -13.16 7.42
CA ALA A 167 2.61 -14.25 6.44
C ALA A 167 1.97 -13.86 5.09
N PRO A 168 0.78 -13.21 5.03
CA PRO A 168 0.23 -12.81 3.73
C PRO A 168 1.15 -11.86 2.96
N VAL A 169 1.75 -10.89 3.64
CA VAL A 169 2.68 -9.94 3.02
C VAL A 169 3.92 -10.64 2.47
N LYS A 170 4.50 -11.56 3.27
CA LYS A 170 5.62 -12.37 2.85
C LYS A 170 5.29 -13.19 1.60
N ASN A 171 4.14 -13.84 1.59
CA ASN A 171 3.74 -14.75 0.52
C ASN A 171 3.32 -14.02 -0.76
N PHE A 172 2.76 -12.82 -0.66
CA PHE A 172 2.29 -12.06 -1.83
C PHE A 172 3.32 -11.07 -2.37
N THR A 173 3.99 -10.32 -1.49
CA THR A 173 4.91 -9.28 -1.93
C THR A 173 6.33 -9.82 -2.12
N CYS A 174 6.82 -10.62 -1.16
CA CYS A 174 8.24 -10.96 -1.14
C CYS A 174 8.61 -12.05 -2.13
N THR A 175 7.66 -12.84 -2.62
CA THR A 175 7.95 -14.13 -3.21
C THR A 175 7.44 -14.30 -4.63
N TYR A 176 8.22 -15.03 -5.46
CA TYR A 176 7.82 -15.41 -6.81
C TYR A 176 8.15 -16.89 -7.08
N PRO A 177 7.23 -17.65 -7.67
CA PRO A 177 5.84 -17.31 -7.92
C PRO A 177 5.10 -17.08 -6.59
N PRO A 178 4.13 -16.15 -6.54
CA PRO A 178 3.34 -15.94 -5.33
C PRO A 178 2.49 -17.17 -5.04
N THR A 179 2.23 -17.44 -3.77
CA THR A 179 1.31 -18.51 -3.39
C THR A 179 -0.12 -18.06 -3.68
N LEU A 180 -0.71 -18.57 -4.75
CA LEU A 180 -2.11 -18.32 -5.05
C LEU A 180 -3.01 -19.24 -4.25
N GLY A 181 -4.10 -18.69 -3.72
CA GLY A 181 -5.19 -19.44 -3.11
C GLY A 181 -5.20 -19.48 -1.59
N ASN A 182 -4.04 -19.52 -0.93
CA ASN A 182 -3.97 -19.42 0.54
C ASN A 182 -2.73 -18.61 0.97
N PRO A 183 -2.89 -17.33 1.34
CA PRO A 183 -1.79 -16.48 1.81
C PRO A 183 -1.13 -16.99 3.10
N TRP A 184 -1.78 -17.88 3.81
CA TRP A 184 -1.31 -18.50 5.04
C TRP A 184 -0.53 -19.79 4.82
N ASN A 185 -0.47 -20.29 3.58
CA ASN A 185 0.30 -21.49 3.28
C ASN A 185 1.80 -21.22 3.46
N THR A 186 2.39 -21.91 4.42
CA THR A 186 3.83 -21.86 4.70
C THR A 186 4.65 -22.86 3.87
N ASP A 187 3.99 -23.79 3.14
CA ASP A 187 4.62 -24.75 2.23
C ASP A 187 4.95 -24.08 0.89
N PHE A 188 5.94 -23.22 0.95
CA PHE A 188 6.23 -22.23 -0.05
C PHE A 188 7.43 -22.68 -0.91
N ASN A 189 7.25 -22.77 -2.23
CA ASN A 189 8.28 -23.17 -3.19
C ASN A 189 8.86 -22.02 -4.02
N GLY A 190 8.48 -20.77 -3.73
CA GLY A 190 9.02 -19.61 -4.43
C GLY A 190 10.29 -19.08 -3.79
N VAL A 191 10.97 -18.20 -4.52
CA VAL A 191 12.17 -17.51 -4.06
C VAL A 191 11.82 -16.09 -3.61
N PHE A 192 12.55 -15.58 -2.63
CA PHE A 192 12.38 -14.21 -2.17
C PHE A 192 12.99 -13.23 -3.18
N THR A 193 12.18 -12.29 -3.66
CA THR A 193 12.60 -11.33 -4.69
C THR A 193 12.73 -9.90 -4.15
N GLN A 194 12.07 -9.58 -3.05
CA GLN A 194 12.02 -8.22 -2.52
C GLN A 194 11.59 -8.22 -1.05
N PHE A 195 11.79 -7.10 -0.34
CA PHE A 195 11.31 -6.90 1.01
C PHE A 195 10.21 -5.83 1.07
N PRO A 196 9.09 -6.10 1.76
CA PRO A 196 7.95 -5.20 1.83
C PRO A 196 8.23 -4.03 2.77
N GLN A 197 7.67 -2.86 2.45
CA GLN A 197 7.86 -1.65 3.25
C GLN A 197 6.71 -1.38 4.22
N GLU A 198 5.47 -1.57 3.76
CA GLU A 198 4.25 -1.31 4.53
C GLU A 198 3.10 -2.19 4.05
N ILE A 199 1.99 -2.16 4.80
CA ILE A 199 0.74 -2.84 4.43
C ILE A 199 -0.31 -1.80 4.06
N PRO A 200 -0.37 -1.32 2.81
CA PRO A 200 -1.50 -0.56 2.32
C PRO A 200 -2.70 -1.51 2.14
N LEU A 201 -3.57 -1.56 3.14
CA LEU A 201 -4.76 -2.39 3.14
C LEU A 201 -6.00 -1.54 2.97
N MET A 202 -6.91 -1.93 2.09
CA MET A 202 -8.19 -1.24 1.95
C MET A 202 -9.13 -1.61 3.09
N ILE A 203 -9.39 -0.64 3.95
CA ILE A 203 -10.32 -0.76 5.07
C ILE A 203 -11.37 0.35 4.98
N ARG A 204 -12.45 0.22 5.74
CA ARG A 204 -13.47 1.24 5.82
C ARG A 204 -13.06 2.38 6.75
N PHE A 205 -13.10 3.61 6.24
CA PHE A 205 -13.03 4.88 6.95
C PHE A 205 -14.46 5.39 7.14
N PHE A 206 -14.82 5.84 8.32
CA PHE A 206 -16.16 6.37 8.57
C PHE A 206 -16.13 7.56 9.53
N ARG A 207 -17.06 8.46 9.39
CA ARG A 207 -17.24 9.64 10.22
C ARG A 207 -17.90 9.24 11.55
N LYS A 208 -17.08 8.82 12.54
CA LYS A 208 -17.59 8.37 13.85
C LYS A 208 -18.41 9.43 14.60
N ASP A 209 -18.16 10.71 14.33
CA ASP A 209 -18.95 11.81 14.87
C ASP A 209 -20.41 11.74 14.37
N LEU A 210 -20.62 11.52 13.06
CA LEU A 210 -21.97 11.38 12.49
C LEU A 210 -22.72 10.16 13.07
N TYR A 211 -22.02 9.02 13.17
CA TYR A 211 -22.63 7.81 13.78
C TYR A 211 -22.99 8.04 15.25
N SER A 212 -22.10 8.68 16.03
CA SER A 212 -22.37 9.00 17.44
C SER A 212 -23.50 10.01 17.62
N GLU A 213 -23.56 11.05 16.80
CA GLU A 213 -24.63 12.07 16.86
C GLU A 213 -26.00 11.47 16.63
N GLU A 214 -26.11 10.43 15.81
CA GLU A 214 -27.36 9.78 15.44
C GLU A 214 -27.61 8.47 16.19
N GLY A 215 -26.68 8.09 17.11
CA GLY A 215 -26.80 6.85 17.89
C GLY A 215 -26.79 5.58 17.03
N ARG A 216 -26.15 5.62 15.85
CA ARG A 216 -26.01 4.48 14.95
C ARG A 216 -24.76 3.66 15.26
N GLU A 217 -24.90 2.35 15.19
CA GLU A 217 -23.74 1.45 15.18
C GLU A 217 -23.17 1.37 13.75
N VAL A 218 -21.87 1.08 13.66
CA VAL A 218 -21.20 0.90 12.37
C VAL A 218 -21.68 -0.40 11.71
N SER A 219 -22.18 -0.30 10.50
CA SER A 219 -22.68 -1.45 9.72
C SER A 219 -21.69 -2.60 9.63
N VAL A 220 -22.18 -3.83 9.62
CA VAL A 220 -21.38 -5.06 9.54
C VAL A 220 -21.49 -5.70 8.15
N THR A 221 -22.69 -5.68 7.54
CA THR A 221 -22.96 -6.27 6.22
C THR A 221 -22.98 -5.22 5.12
N TRP A 222 -22.91 -5.66 3.86
CA TRP A 222 -23.02 -4.77 2.70
C TRP A 222 -24.40 -4.09 2.59
N ASP A 223 -25.48 -4.79 2.98
CA ASP A 223 -26.82 -4.21 3.00
C ASP A 223 -26.94 -3.11 4.05
N GLU A 224 -26.43 -3.35 5.26
CA GLU A 224 -26.35 -2.33 6.31
C GLU A 224 -25.45 -1.14 5.91
N TYR A 225 -24.34 -1.41 5.20
CA TYR A 225 -23.48 -0.36 4.66
C TYR A 225 -24.22 0.52 3.64
N LEU A 226 -24.99 -0.11 2.75
CA LEU A 226 -25.82 0.61 1.79
C LEU A 226 -26.88 1.45 2.50
N ASP A 227 -27.45 0.95 3.61
CA ASP A 227 -28.41 1.70 4.42
C ASP A 227 -27.76 2.90 5.12
N ASP A 228 -26.55 2.72 5.69
CA ASP A 228 -25.78 3.81 6.28
C ASP A 228 -25.46 4.92 5.26
N ILE A 229 -24.99 4.56 4.06
CA ILE A 229 -24.66 5.56 3.05
C ILE A 229 -25.89 6.29 2.52
N LYS A 230 -27.05 5.64 2.41
CA LYS A 230 -28.32 6.27 2.09
C LYS A 230 -28.72 7.26 3.17
N HIS A 231 -28.62 6.84 4.43
CA HIS A 231 -28.99 7.65 5.58
C HIS A 231 -28.15 8.94 5.68
N PHE A 232 -26.82 8.83 5.51
CA PHE A 232 -25.92 9.99 5.62
C PHE A 232 -25.82 10.83 4.35
N HIS A 233 -26.46 10.43 3.24
CA HIS A 233 -26.42 11.14 1.97
C HIS A 233 -27.30 12.39 2.00
N ASP A 234 -26.65 13.56 2.08
CA ASP A 234 -27.31 14.88 2.07
C ASP A 234 -26.56 15.85 1.15
N PRO A 235 -26.80 15.79 -0.17
CA PRO A 235 -26.14 16.66 -1.13
C PRO A 235 -26.41 18.16 -0.90
N SER A 236 -27.53 18.51 -0.23
CA SER A 236 -27.85 19.91 0.09
C SER A 236 -26.81 20.54 1.05
N ARG A 237 -26.14 19.70 1.86
CA ARG A 237 -25.06 20.08 2.76
C ARG A 237 -23.68 19.70 2.22
N THR A 238 -23.58 19.35 0.93
CA THR A 238 -22.33 18.85 0.32
C THR A 238 -21.78 17.64 1.08
N ARG A 239 -22.68 16.78 1.62
CA ARG A 239 -22.32 15.54 2.29
C ARG A 239 -22.88 14.36 1.49
N PHE A 240 -21.99 13.52 1.01
CA PHE A 240 -22.33 12.29 0.28
C PHE A 240 -22.21 11.09 1.20
N GLY A 241 -23.04 10.06 0.97
CA GLY A 241 -23.00 8.84 1.75
C GLY A 241 -21.65 8.16 1.70
N THR A 242 -21.03 8.17 0.51
CA THR A 242 -19.68 7.63 0.30
C THR A 242 -18.92 8.42 -0.78
N VAL A 243 -17.69 8.04 -1.01
CA VAL A 243 -16.88 8.40 -2.18
C VAL A 243 -16.22 7.13 -2.71
N LEU A 244 -16.18 6.95 -4.03
CA LEU A 244 -15.56 5.81 -4.69
C LEU A 244 -14.28 6.21 -5.41
N MET A 245 -13.40 5.24 -5.62
CA MET A 245 -12.15 5.40 -6.38
C MET A 245 -12.32 4.87 -7.81
N ALA A 246 -13.39 5.31 -8.48
CA ALA A 246 -13.89 4.73 -9.72
C ALA A 246 -13.29 5.34 -11.00
N ALA A 247 -12.17 6.05 -10.93
CA ALA A 247 -11.43 6.50 -12.11
C ALA A 247 -10.95 5.31 -12.97
N LYS A 248 -10.69 5.57 -14.26
CA LYS A 248 -9.98 4.60 -15.12
C LYS A 248 -8.50 4.48 -14.68
N PHE A 249 -8.31 3.92 -13.51
CA PHE A 249 -7.05 3.82 -12.79
C PHE A 249 -7.07 2.56 -11.90
N PRO A 250 -5.94 1.94 -11.54
CA PRO A 250 -5.91 0.69 -10.76
C PRO A 250 -6.78 0.65 -9.51
N SER A 251 -7.05 1.81 -8.92
CA SER A 251 -7.89 1.93 -7.72
C SER A 251 -9.30 1.35 -7.87
N ILE A 252 -9.92 1.45 -9.06
CA ILE A 252 -11.28 0.92 -9.25
C ILE A 252 -11.31 -0.62 -9.15
N ILE A 253 -10.28 -1.29 -9.66
CA ILE A 253 -10.15 -2.75 -9.55
C ILE A 253 -9.94 -3.14 -8.10
N MET A 254 -9.02 -2.45 -7.42
CA MET A 254 -8.71 -2.70 -6.01
C MET A 254 -9.94 -2.50 -5.13
N GLU A 255 -10.71 -1.44 -5.37
CA GLU A 255 -11.95 -1.18 -4.65
C GLU A 255 -12.98 -2.26 -4.94
N PHE A 256 -13.22 -2.61 -6.21
CA PHE A 256 -14.16 -3.65 -6.62
C PHE A 256 -13.80 -5.04 -6.06
N HIS A 257 -12.52 -5.37 -5.88
CA HIS A 257 -12.10 -6.62 -5.25
C HIS A 257 -12.70 -6.83 -3.86
N ASN A 258 -12.93 -5.77 -3.09
CA ASN A 258 -13.54 -5.89 -1.77
C ASN A 258 -14.99 -6.39 -1.87
N TRP A 259 -15.74 -5.97 -2.91
CA TRP A 259 -17.05 -6.51 -3.23
C TRP A 259 -16.97 -7.92 -3.80
N LEU A 260 -16.17 -8.09 -4.87
CA LEU A 260 -16.08 -9.34 -5.60
C LEU A 260 -15.84 -10.54 -4.69
N TYR A 261 -14.79 -10.49 -3.90
CA TYR A 261 -14.42 -11.61 -3.02
C TYR A 261 -15.37 -11.76 -1.83
N SER A 262 -15.93 -10.67 -1.33
CA SER A 262 -16.91 -10.72 -0.23
C SER A 262 -18.24 -11.35 -0.66
N PHE A 263 -18.64 -11.19 -1.93
CA PHE A 263 -19.80 -11.84 -2.52
C PHE A 263 -19.51 -13.28 -2.99
N GLY A 264 -18.27 -13.76 -2.89
CA GLY A 264 -17.86 -15.11 -3.30
C GLY A 264 -17.38 -15.24 -4.74
N GLY A 265 -17.36 -14.13 -5.49
CA GLY A 265 -16.76 -14.10 -6.83
C GLY A 265 -15.25 -14.24 -6.80
N LYS A 266 -14.65 -14.48 -7.96
CA LYS A 266 -13.22 -14.67 -8.13
C LYS A 266 -12.72 -13.96 -9.37
N LEU A 267 -11.40 -13.82 -9.49
CA LEU A 267 -10.76 -13.39 -10.72
C LEU A 267 -10.22 -14.58 -11.53
N TRP A 268 -9.88 -15.68 -10.85
CA TRP A 268 -9.27 -16.86 -11.46
C TRP A 268 -9.54 -18.12 -10.64
N ASN A 269 -9.47 -19.25 -11.33
CA ASN A 269 -9.39 -20.58 -10.74
C ASN A 269 -8.02 -21.19 -11.09
N ILE A 270 -7.46 -21.94 -10.13
CA ILE A 270 -6.22 -22.69 -10.34
C ILE A 270 -6.58 -24.14 -10.49
N GLU A 271 -6.24 -24.73 -11.63
CA GLU A 271 -6.42 -26.15 -11.91
C GLU A 271 -5.37 -26.99 -11.16
N LYS A 272 -5.63 -28.29 -11.06
CA LYS A 272 -4.73 -29.23 -10.36
C LYS A 272 -3.32 -29.33 -10.97
N ASP A 273 -3.20 -29.02 -12.25
CA ASP A 273 -1.92 -28.99 -12.99
C ASP A 273 -1.19 -27.64 -12.88
N GLY A 274 -1.73 -26.68 -12.11
CA GLY A 274 -1.17 -25.35 -11.96
C GLY A 274 -1.61 -24.33 -13.05
N THR A 275 -2.45 -24.75 -14.00
CA THR A 275 -3.03 -23.84 -14.99
C THR A 275 -3.98 -22.85 -14.30
N ILE A 276 -3.89 -21.59 -14.67
CA ILE A 276 -4.71 -20.51 -14.14
C ILE A 276 -5.68 -20.06 -15.22
N ASN A 277 -6.97 -20.23 -14.96
CA ASN A 277 -8.04 -19.77 -15.82
C ASN A 277 -8.75 -18.57 -15.18
N ALA A 278 -9.14 -17.59 -16.00
CA ALA A 278 -9.97 -16.47 -15.52
C ALA A 278 -11.37 -16.96 -15.16
N ASP A 279 -11.93 -16.39 -14.08
CA ASP A 279 -13.30 -16.67 -13.57
C ASP A 279 -13.94 -15.37 -13.13
N ILE A 280 -14.03 -14.40 -14.05
CA ILE A 280 -14.41 -13.02 -13.76
C ILE A 280 -15.94 -12.81 -13.89
N ASN A 281 -16.61 -13.68 -14.63
CA ASN A 281 -18.02 -13.54 -15.03
C ASN A 281 -18.93 -14.58 -14.34
N SER A 282 -18.78 -14.75 -13.02
CA SER A 282 -19.67 -15.60 -12.23
C SER A 282 -20.94 -14.84 -11.78
N ASP A 283 -21.97 -15.56 -11.33
CA ASP A 283 -23.19 -14.94 -10.79
C ASP A 283 -22.88 -14.08 -9.55
N GLU A 284 -21.92 -14.49 -8.72
CA GLU A 284 -21.44 -13.74 -7.56
C GLU A 284 -20.75 -12.45 -8.00
N ALA A 285 -19.98 -12.48 -9.08
CA ALA A 285 -19.34 -11.29 -9.64
C ALA A 285 -20.38 -10.30 -10.19
N HIS A 286 -21.45 -10.80 -10.80
CA HIS A 286 -22.58 -9.98 -11.22
C HIS A 286 -23.26 -9.31 -10.02
N ALA A 287 -23.59 -10.07 -8.98
CA ALA A 287 -24.21 -9.54 -7.77
C ALA A 287 -23.33 -8.47 -7.10
N ALA A 288 -22.02 -8.73 -7.02
CA ALA A 288 -21.03 -7.78 -6.49
C ALA A 288 -21.00 -6.48 -7.28
N LEU A 289 -20.98 -6.54 -8.62
CA LEU A 289 -20.91 -5.35 -9.46
C LEU A 289 -22.24 -4.57 -9.49
N GLU A 290 -23.37 -5.25 -9.42
CA GLU A 290 -24.68 -4.61 -9.27
C GLU A 290 -24.81 -3.87 -7.94
N HIS A 291 -24.34 -4.47 -6.83
CA HIS A 291 -24.31 -3.80 -5.53
C HIS A 291 -23.35 -2.61 -5.52
N TYR A 292 -22.15 -2.74 -6.12
CA TYR A 292 -21.20 -1.64 -6.26
C TYR A 292 -21.79 -0.47 -7.06
N LEU A 293 -22.54 -0.77 -8.13
CA LEU A 293 -23.27 0.22 -8.91
C LEU A 293 -24.39 0.88 -8.08
N GLU A 294 -25.12 0.13 -7.23
CA GLU A 294 -26.14 0.71 -6.33
C GLU A 294 -25.52 1.68 -5.34
N VAL A 295 -24.38 1.31 -4.72
CA VAL A 295 -23.59 2.16 -3.82
C VAL A 295 -23.15 3.45 -4.52
N SER A 296 -22.79 3.39 -5.79
CA SER A 296 -22.32 4.55 -6.57
C SER A 296 -23.36 5.67 -6.69
N LYS A 297 -24.64 5.38 -6.56
CA LYS A 297 -25.72 6.39 -6.60
C LYS A 297 -25.69 7.37 -5.42
N TYR A 298 -25.06 6.98 -4.34
CA TYR A 298 -24.92 7.78 -3.11
C TYR A 298 -23.49 8.30 -2.90
N ALA A 299 -22.64 8.06 -3.88
CA ALA A 299 -21.26 8.54 -3.88
C ALA A 299 -21.17 10.03 -4.30
N GLU A 300 -20.05 10.65 -3.97
CA GLU A 300 -19.72 11.98 -4.51
C GLU A 300 -19.73 11.96 -6.04
N PRO A 301 -20.39 12.93 -6.72
CA PRO A 301 -20.63 12.85 -8.17
C PRO A 301 -19.39 12.70 -9.06
N ASN A 302 -18.22 13.16 -8.59
CA ASN A 302 -16.96 13.05 -9.32
C ASN A 302 -16.19 11.74 -9.06
N SER A 303 -16.76 10.81 -8.30
CA SER A 303 -16.12 9.52 -7.95
C SER A 303 -15.63 8.74 -9.18
N ALA A 304 -16.33 8.84 -10.32
CA ALA A 304 -15.91 8.23 -11.59
C ALA A 304 -14.56 8.75 -12.14
N PHE A 305 -14.01 9.83 -11.55
CA PHE A 305 -12.73 10.45 -11.91
C PHE A 305 -11.71 10.42 -10.76
N TYR A 306 -12.08 9.87 -9.61
CA TYR A 306 -11.22 9.82 -8.43
C TYR A 306 -10.43 8.52 -8.38
N GLY A 307 -9.13 8.63 -8.10
CA GLY A 307 -8.28 7.57 -7.61
C GLY A 307 -8.13 7.65 -6.08
N TRP A 308 -7.07 7.07 -5.54
CA TRP A 308 -6.83 6.96 -4.10
C TRP A 308 -6.84 8.30 -3.37
N ALA A 309 -5.96 9.22 -3.76
CA ALA A 309 -5.77 10.49 -3.05
C ALA A 309 -7.00 11.42 -3.13
N PRO A 310 -7.66 11.65 -4.29
CA PRO A 310 -8.89 12.45 -4.34
C PRO A 310 -10.03 11.87 -3.49
N ALA A 311 -10.15 10.54 -3.38
CA ALA A 311 -11.14 9.92 -2.52
C ALA A 311 -10.81 10.13 -1.02
N ALA A 312 -9.54 9.99 -0.64
CA ALA A 312 -9.09 10.30 0.72
C ALA A 312 -9.29 11.78 1.06
N GLU A 313 -9.02 12.67 0.10
CA GLU A 313 -9.28 14.12 0.25
C GLU A 313 -10.77 14.40 0.47
N SER A 314 -11.67 13.74 -0.28
CA SER A 314 -13.13 13.90 -0.06
C SER A 314 -13.50 13.61 1.39
N MET A 315 -12.94 12.54 1.97
CA MET A 315 -13.16 12.18 3.36
C MET A 315 -12.57 13.22 4.32
N SER A 316 -11.31 13.65 4.13
CA SER A 316 -10.64 14.63 4.98
C SER A 316 -11.32 16.00 4.93
N GLN A 317 -11.96 16.35 3.80
CA GLN A 317 -12.70 17.61 3.58
C GLN A 317 -14.19 17.52 3.98
N ARG A 318 -14.61 16.49 4.72
CA ARG A 318 -16.00 16.27 5.20
C ARG A 318 -17.03 16.04 4.09
N ARG A 319 -16.63 15.78 2.84
CA ARG A 319 -17.57 15.59 1.74
C ARG A 319 -18.20 14.20 1.73
N ALA A 320 -17.52 13.18 2.27
CA ALA A 320 -18.06 11.83 2.40
C ALA A 320 -18.27 11.43 3.87
N ALA A 321 -19.34 10.66 4.14
CA ALA A 321 -19.60 10.09 5.45
C ALA A 321 -18.78 8.82 5.70
N THR A 322 -18.47 8.07 4.64
CA THR A 322 -17.63 6.86 4.68
C THR A 322 -16.89 6.67 3.35
N CYS A 323 -15.83 5.89 3.36
CA CYS A 323 -15.18 5.35 2.16
C CYS A 323 -14.42 4.07 2.50
N ILE A 324 -14.09 3.27 1.47
CA ILE A 324 -13.13 2.18 1.58
C ILE A 324 -11.85 2.67 0.89
N ASN A 325 -10.74 2.79 1.63
CA ASN A 325 -9.49 3.32 1.09
C ASN A 325 -8.28 2.68 1.76
N LEU A 326 -7.10 2.92 1.22
CA LEU A 326 -5.83 2.40 1.72
C LEU A 326 -5.44 3.03 3.06
N THR A 327 -4.88 2.21 3.94
CA THR A 327 -4.43 2.62 5.29
C THR A 327 -3.37 3.71 5.28
N GLU A 328 -2.61 3.85 4.20
CA GLU A 328 -1.63 4.92 4.02
C GLU A 328 -2.24 6.34 4.08
N PHE A 329 -3.55 6.47 3.83
CA PHE A 329 -4.26 7.74 3.97
C PHE A 329 -4.79 7.99 5.39
N ALA A 330 -4.54 7.08 6.35
CA ALA A 330 -5.01 7.27 7.72
C ALA A 330 -4.39 8.50 8.40
N SER A 331 -3.11 8.78 8.15
CA SER A 331 -2.43 9.97 8.68
C SER A 331 -3.05 11.28 8.19
N LEU A 332 -3.48 11.33 6.92
CA LEU A 332 -4.14 12.51 6.34
C LEU A 332 -5.37 12.94 7.13
N MET A 333 -6.12 12.00 7.70
CA MET A 333 -7.34 12.30 8.46
C MET A 333 -7.07 13.13 9.72
N ASP A 334 -5.83 13.12 10.21
CA ASP A 334 -5.46 13.75 11.48
C ASP A 334 -4.43 14.88 11.38
N ILE A 335 -4.04 15.30 10.17
CA ILE A 335 -3.11 16.43 9.97
C ILE A 335 -3.85 17.76 10.19
N PRO A 336 -3.54 18.52 11.26
CA PRO A 336 -4.15 19.82 11.50
C PRO A 336 -3.85 20.80 10.35
N GLY A 337 -4.87 21.50 9.89
CA GLY A 337 -4.78 22.47 8.78
C GLY A 337 -4.95 21.86 7.38
N GLU A 338 -4.82 20.54 7.23
CA GLU A 338 -5.09 19.82 5.99
C GLU A 338 -6.42 19.05 6.05
N SER A 339 -6.79 18.56 7.23
CA SER A 339 -8.01 17.80 7.48
C SER A 339 -9.02 18.61 8.31
N TYR A 340 -10.29 18.56 7.91
CA TYR A 340 -11.43 19.07 8.68
C TYR A 340 -12.09 17.99 9.56
N VAL A 341 -11.56 16.75 9.55
CA VAL A 341 -12.09 15.61 10.31
C VAL A 341 -11.10 15.08 11.37
N VAL A 342 -10.19 15.94 11.82
CA VAL A 342 -9.19 15.57 12.84
C VAL A 342 -9.86 14.88 14.02
N ARG A 343 -9.41 13.64 14.33
CA ARG A 343 -9.96 12.78 15.40
C ARG A 343 -11.43 12.35 15.22
N GLN A 344 -12.08 12.66 14.08
CA GLN A 344 -13.49 12.33 13.79
C GLN A 344 -13.66 11.09 12.91
N VAL A 345 -12.59 10.56 12.32
CA VAL A 345 -12.63 9.35 11.49
C VAL A 345 -12.38 8.12 12.37
N GLY A 346 -13.23 7.12 12.23
CA GLY A 346 -13.05 5.77 12.74
C GLY A 346 -12.66 4.82 11.60
N TYR A 347 -12.12 3.66 11.96
CA TYR A 347 -11.71 2.62 11.03
C TYR A 347 -12.41 1.32 11.39
N ALA A 348 -12.89 0.61 10.38
CA ALA A 348 -13.58 -0.65 10.55
C ALA A 348 -13.19 -1.62 9.44
N ARG A 349 -13.41 -2.91 9.69
CA ARG A 349 -13.36 -3.92 8.63
C ARG A 349 -14.35 -3.56 7.53
N ASN A 350 -14.05 -3.98 6.31
CA ASN A 350 -15.01 -3.88 5.22
C ASN A 350 -16.27 -4.70 5.55
N PRO A 351 -17.41 -4.35 4.96
CA PRO A 351 -18.64 -5.10 5.18
C PRO A 351 -18.51 -6.57 4.78
N VAL A 352 -19.31 -7.41 5.43
CA VAL A 352 -19.36 -8.85 5.23
C VAL A 352 -20.44 -9.19 4.20
N GLY A 353 -20.07 -9.96 3.18
CA GLY A 353 -21.00 -10.64 2.28
C GLY A 353 -21.09 -12.13 2.58
N ASP A 354 -21.66 -12.91 1.65
CA ASP A 354 -21.86 -14.35 1.80
C ASP A 354 -20.57 -15.14 1.99
N ALA A 355 -19.47 -14.66 1.43
CA ALA A 355 -18.13 -15.27 1.55
C ALA A 355 -17.24 -14.63 2.65
N GLY A 356 -17.79 -13.72 3.46
CA GLY A 356 -17.04 -13.02 4.51
C GLY A 356 -16.68 -11.58 4.13
N ALA A 357 -15.83 -10.94 4.93
CA ALA A 357 -15.25 -9.66 4.55
C ALA A 357 -14.06 -9.88 3.61
N SER A 358 -13.73 -8.86 2.85
CA SER A 358 -12.57 -8.89 1.96
C SER A 358 -11.86 -7.54 1.97
N HIS A 359 -10.53 -7.60 2.04
CA HIS A 359 -9.66 -6.43 2.13
C HIS A 359 -8.59 -6.50 1.05
N HIS A 360 -8.63 -5.58 0.10
CA HIS A 360 -7.58 -5.54 -0.92
C HIS A 360 -6.27 -5.03 -0.35
N TYR A 361 -5.20 -5.81 -0.53
CA TYR A 361 -3.83 -5.45 -0.21
C TYR A 361 -3.12 -4.92 -1.47
N SER A 362 -2.57 -3.73 -1.38
CA SER A 362 -1.79 -3.09 -2.44
C SER A 362 -0.39 -2.79 -1.91
N GLY A 363 0.43 -3.81 -1.78
CA GLY A 363 1.78 -3.64 -1.29
C GLY A 363 2.82 -3.59 -2.40
N ALA A 364 3.95 -3.00 -2.08
CA ALA A 364 5.15 -3.03 -2.89
C ALA A 364 6.36 -3.41 -2.04
N GLY A 365 7.38 -3.94 -2.70
CA GLY A 365 8.64 -4.28 -2.06
C GLY A 365 9.82 -3.57 -2.68
N LEU A 366 10.92 -3.50 -1.94
CA LEU A 366 12.21 -3.05 -2.41
C LEU A 366 12.97 -4.21 -3.03
N ALA A 367 13.30 -4.11 -4.31
CA ALA A 367 14.01 -5.10 -5.09
C ALA A 367 15.31 -4.54 -5.67
N ILE A 368 16.30 -5.40 -5.87
CA ILE A 368 17.59 -5.05 -6.47
C ILE A 368 17.64 -5.61 -7.89
N PRO A 369 17.67 -4.75 -8.93
CA PRO A 369 17.79 -5.23 -10.30
C PRO A 369 19.14 -5.90 -10.53
N LYS A 370 19.16 -6.97 -11.35
CA LYS A 370 20.39 -7.67 -11.76
C LYS A 370 21.41 -6.76 -12.46
N TYR A 371 20.96 -5.60 -12.88
CA TYR A 371 21.76 -4.60 -13.64
C TYR A 371 22.34 -3.51 -12.72
N SER A 372 22.09 -3.53 -11.41
CA SER A 372 22.69 -2.62 -10.44
C SER A 372 24.22 -2.76 -10.46
N LEU A 373 24.91 -1.63 -10.40
CA LEU A 373 26.37 -1.59 -10.25
C LEU A 373 26.80 -1.71 -8.79
N ASN A 374 25.88 -1.60 -7.84
CA ASN A 374 26.14 -1.55 -6.41
C ASN A 374 25.23 -2.53 -5.60
N PRO A 375 25.10 -3.81 -6.01
CA PRO A 375 24.12 -4.69 -5.41
C PRO A 375 24.35 -4.96 -3.91
N GLY A 376 25.62 -5.04 -3.45
CA GLY A 376 25.92 -5.21 -2.03
C GLY A 376 25.54 -3.98 -1.19
N ALA A 377 25.80 -2.77 -1.67
CA ALA A 377 25.37 -1.53 -1.00
C ALA A 377 23.84 -1.38 -1.02
N ALA A 378 23.18 -1.75 -2.12
CA ALA A 378 21.73 -1.78 -2.22
C ALA A 378 21.10 -2.80 -1.23
N TRP A 379 21.77 -3.93 -1.02
CA TRP A 379 21.37 -4.93 -0.02
C TRP A 379 21.40 -4.36 1.40
N VAL A 380 22.43 -3.61 1.77
CA VAL A 380 22.51 -2.91 3.06
C VAL A 380 21.34 -1.93 3.22
N PHE A 381 21.03 -1.17 2.17
CA PHE A 381 19.89 -0.22 2.21
C PHE A 381 18.55 -0.92 2.42
N ILE A 382 18.27 -2.01 1.70
CA ILE A 382 16.99 -2.74 1.84
C ILE A 382 16.82 -3.28 3.26
N GLN A 383 17.87 -3.81 3.87
CA GLN A 383 17.83 -4.27 5.24
C GLN A 383 17.50 -3.12 6.21
N TRP A 384 18.18 -1.96 6.07
CA TRP A 384 17.87 -0.78 6.86
C TRP A 384 16.44 -0.30 6.68
N ALA A 385 15.97 -0.22 5.43
CA ALA A 385 14.64 0.29 5.11
C ALA A 385 13.50 -0.60 5.66
N THR A 386 13.77 -1.88 5.93
CA THR A 386 12.76 -2.87 6.31
C THR A 386 13.02 -3.57 7.66
N VAL A 387 14.07 -3.18 8.40
CA VAL A 387 14.29 -3.68 9.76
C VAL A 387 13.15 -3.26 10.68
N ALA A 388 12.84 -4.08 11.69
CA ALA A 388 11.71 -3.85 12.59
C ALA A 388 11.72 -2.46 13.21
N SER A 389 12.88 -1.98 13.64
CA SER A 389 13.04 -0.65 14.24
C SER A 389 12.72 0.50 13.27
N MET A 390 13.07 0.40 11.99
CA MET A 390 12.68 1.42 11.00
C MET A 390 11.19 1.38 10.70
N GLN A 391 10.58 0.20 10.66
CA GLN A 391 9.13 0.09 10.54
C GLN A 391 8.40 0.60 11.79
N LEU A 392 8.95 0.38 12.97
CA LEU A 392 8.44 0.97 14.22
C LEU A 392 8.47 2.51 14.16
N ILE A 393 9.58 3.09 13.71
CA ILE A 393 9.70 4.55 13.52
C ILE A 393 8.63 5.05 12.53
N ALA A 394 8.45 4.38 11.41
CA ALA A 394 7.44 4.76 10.42
C ALA A 394 6.00 4.59 10.94
N ALA A 395 5.74 3.57 11.73
CA ALA A 395 4.44 3.34 12.38
C ALA A 395 4.09 4.43 13.40
N MET A 396 5.08 4.95 14.13
CA MET A 396 4.89 6.00 15.12
C MET A 396 5.02 7.42 14.57
N ASP A 397 5.51 7.59 13.33
CA ASP A 397 5.62 8.89 12.68
C ASP A 397 4.23 9.47 12.39
N PRO A 398 3.82 10.60 13.00
CA PRO A 398 2.46 11.14 12.84
C PRO A 398 2.13 11.59 11.42
N LEU A 399 3.15 11.78 10.57
CA LEU A 399 2.99 12.09 9.14
C LEU A 399 2.94 10.83 8.25
N ALA A 400 3.15 9.66 8.82
CA ALA A 400 3.09 8.39 8.11
C ALA A 400 2.03 7.46 8.71
N LEU A 401 2.15 7.10 9.99
CA LEU A 401 1.38 6.05 10.63
C LEU A 401 1.36 4.78 9.75
N ALA A 402 2.53 4.48 9.15
CA ALA A 402 2.67 3.41 8.19
C ALA A 402 2.37 2.05 8.84
N THR A 403 1.50 1.28 8.21
CA THR A 403 1.13 -0.03 8.74
C THR A 403 2.28 -1.02 8.55
N PRO A 404 2.85 -1.58 9.62
CA PRO A 404 4.08 -2.35 9.54
C PRO A 404 3.88 -3.71 8.88
N THR A 405 4.92 -4.22 8.23
CA THR A 405 4.93 -5.56 7.64
C THR A 405 5.50 -6.63 8.58
N ARG A 406 5.97 -6.23 9.78
CA ARG A 406 6.59 -7.11 10.75
C ARG A 406 5.68 -7.38 11.95
N LYS A 407 5.58 -8.65 12.35
CA LYS A 407 4.79 -9.09 13.51
C LYS A 407 5.27 -8.42 14.80
N SER A 408 6.61 -8.35 14.99
CA SER A 408 7.22 -7.75 16.18
C SER A 408 6.80 -6.30 16.38
N VAL A 409 6.58 -5.53 15.31
CA VAL A 409 6.14 -4.13 15.40
C VAL A 409 4.68 -4.02 15.84
N PHE A 410 3.79 -4.89 15.38
CA PHE A 410 2.40 -4.93 15.90
C PHE A 410 2.36 -5.29 17.39
N GLU A 411 3.32 -6.09 17.85
CA GLU A 411 3.41 -6.53 19.25
C GLU A 411 4.22 -5.58 20.14
N ASP A 412 4.85 -4.54 19.57
CA ASP A 412 5.66 -3.58 20.33
C ASP A 412 4.83 -2.85 21.37
N PRO A 413 5.31 -2.74 22.64
CA PRO A 413 4.57 -2.08 23.71
C PRO A 413 4.22 -0.62 23.43
N ASN A 414 5.09 0.12 22.72
CA ASN A 414 4.86 1.52 22.40
C ASN A 414 3.77 1.66 21.34
N VAL A 415 3.76 0.80 20.32
CA VAL A 415 2.69 0.75 19.31
C VAL A 415 1.36 0.42 19.97
N LYS A 416 1.32 -0.59 20.85
CA LYS A 416 0.11 -0.96 21.61
C LYS A 416 -0.42 0.18 22.48
N GLU A 417 0.47 0.94 23.11
CA GLU A 417 0.05 2.10 23.92
C GLU A 417 -0.53 3.21 23.01
N LEU A 418 0.10 3.51 21.87
CA LEU A 418 -0.41 4.50 20.91
C LEU A 418 -1.75 4.09 20.30
N VAL A 419 -1.96 2.79 20.09
CA VAL A 419 -3.26 2.24 19.65
C VAL A 419 -4.30 2.42 20.73
N LYS A 420 -3.99 2.06 21.97
CA LYS A 420 -4.88 2.21 23.14
C LYS A 420 -5.25 3.66 23.43
N GLU A 421 -4.31 4.60 23.28
CA GLU A 421 -4.55 6.05 23.41
C GLU A 421 -5.34 6.62 22.22
N GLY A 422 -5.53 5.85 21.16
CA GLY A 422 -6.20 6.27 19.92
C GLY A 422 -5.40 7.26 19.09
N THR A 423 -4.08 7.24 19.20
CA THR A 423 -3.15 7.95 18.30
C THR A 423 -3.03 7.19 16.99
N ILE A 424 -2.79 5.87 17.05
CA ILE A 424 -2.87 4.96 15.92
C ILE A 424 -4.23 4.26 16.01
N ARG A 425 -5.12 4.45 15.03
CA ARG A 425 -6.51 3.99 15.15
C ARG A 425 -6.91 2.89 14.18
N HIS A 426 -6.07 2.60 13.18
CA HIS A 426 -6.37 1.63 12.12
C HIS A 426 -5.65 0.28 12.28
N PHE A 427 -4.60 0.18 13.11
CA PHE A 427 -3.80 -1.04 13.23
C PHE A 427 -4.60 -2.24 13.73
N ASP A 428 -5.49 -2.06 14.70
CA ASP A 428 -6.35 -3.14 15.18
C ASP A 428 -7.25 -3.67 14.05
N THR A 429 -7.76 -2.79 13.20
CA THR A 429 -8.57 -3.18 12.05
C THR A 429 -7.76 -4.01 11.04
N VAL A 430 -6.52 -3.58 10.75
CA VAL A 430 -5.62 -4.31 9.86
C VAL A 430 -5.24 -5.66 10.45
N LYS A 431 -4.84 -5.67 11.72
CA LYS A 431 -4.48 -6.92 12.41
C LYS A 431 -5.64 -7.91 12.42
N ASN A 432 -6.85 -7.45 12.68
CA ASN A 432 -8.05 -8.28 12.63
C ASN A 432 -8.32 -8.87 11.23
N ALA A 433 -8.11 -8.11 10.16
CA ALA A 433 -8.25 -8.60 8.79
C ALA A 433 -7.19 -9.67 8.46
N ILE A 434 -5.94 -9.47 8.93
CA ILE A 434 -4.85 -10.44 8.81
C ILE A 434 -5.19 -11.73 9.57
N ASP A 435 -5.57 -11.62 10.84
CA ASP A 435 -5.83 -12.76 11.73
C ASP A 435 -7.06 -13.59 11.27
N ARG A 436 -7.92 -13.02 10.43
CA ARG A 436 -9.13 -13.67 9.89
C ARG A 436 -8.99 -14.20 8.48
N ASP A 437 -7.81 -14.06 7.87
CA ASP A 437 -7.56 -14.46 6.47
C ASP A 437 -8.49 -13.76 5.46
N GLU A 438 -8.70 -12.47 5.64
CA GLU A 438 -9.61 -11.65 4.82
C GLU A 438 -8.89 -10.80 3.77
N ILE A 439 -7.63 -11.13 3.45
CA ILE A 439 -6.80 -10.35 2.53
C ILE A 439 -6.87 -10.93 1.12
N ASN A 440 -7.07 -10.07 0.15
CA ASN A 440 -6.96 -10.39 -1.27
C ASN A 440 -5.98 -9.48 -1.99
N ILE A 441 -5.54 -9.89 -3.17
CA ILE A 441 -4.58 -9.15 -4.00
C ILE A 441 -5.00 -9.15 -5.47
N LYS A 442 -4.39 -8.26 -6.25
CA LYS A 442 -4.33 -8.42 -7.71
C LYS A 442 -3.35 -9.54 -8.07
N PRO A 443 -3.62 -10.33 -9.12
CA PRO A 443 -2.69 -11.37 -9.54
C PRO A 443 -1.36 -10.78 -10.03
N GLY A 444 -0.26 -11.37 -9.57
CA GLY A 444 1.11 -11.00 -9.98
C GLY A 444 1.67 -11.86 -11.13
N PHE A 445 0.84 -12.58 -11.89
CA PHE A 445 1.33 -13.41 -13.00
C PHE A 445 1.56 -12.61 -14.28
N PRO A 446 2.45 -13.07 -15.18
CA PRO A 446 2.69 -12.43 -16.47
C PRO A 446 1.42 -12.26 -17.28
N LYS A 447 1.33 -11.17 -18.06
CA LYS A 447 0.19 -10.79 -18.92
C LYS A 447 -1.08 -10.30 -18.17
N TRP A 448 -1.09 -10.25 -16.84
CA TRP A 448 -2.21 -9.70 -16.09
C TRP A 448 -2.58 -8.27 -16.53
N ASP A 449 -1.60 -7.43 -16.82
CA ASP A 449 -1.79 -6.05 -17.30
C ASP A 449 -2.67 -5.95 -18.57
N SER A 450 -2.72 -7.01 -19.38
CA SER A 450 -3.60 -7.08 -20.56
C SER A 450 -5.08 -7.22 -20.18
N ILE A 451 -5.38 -7.83 -19.05
CA ILE A 451 -6.75 -7.93 -18.47
C ILE A 451 -7.05 -6.70 -17.65
N GLU A 452 -6.09 -6.25 -16.84
CA GLU A 452 -6.23 -5.06 -15.99
C GLU A 452 -6.70 -3.85 -16.81
N GLY A 453 -6.09 -3.60 -17.98
CA GLY A 453 -6.50 -2.52 -18.88
C GLY A 453 -7.96 -2.59 -19.32
N GLU A 454 -8.48 -3.80 -19.57
CA GLU A 454 -9.88 -4.04 -19.89
C GLU A 454 -10.79 -3.82 -18.68
N MET A 455 -10.41 -4.35 -17.51
CA MET A 455 -11.16 -4.15 -16.27
C MET A 455 -11.29 -2.66 -15.92
N LEU A 456 -10.20 -1.90 -15.99
CA LEU A 456 -10.21 -0.44 -15.75
C LEU A 456 -11.23 0.28 -16.63
N ASN A 457 -11.28 -0.11 -17.91
CA ASN A 457 -12.19 0.50 -18.86
C ASN A 457 -13.64 0.15 -18.56
N GLN A 458 -13.94 -1.14 -18.45
CA GLN A 458 -15.32 -1.61 -18.37
C GLN A 458 -15.96 -1.26 -17.02
N LEU A 459 -15.26 -1.42 -15.90
CA LEU A 459 -15.76 -1.02 -14.58
C LEU A 459 -16.05 0.48 -14.52
N ASN A 460 -15.18 1.34 -15.07
CA ASN A 460 -15.43 2.77 -15.13
C ASN A 460 -16.66 3.10 -16.01
N GLN A 461 -16.88 2.39 -17.15
CA GLN A 461 -18.07 2.58 -17.98
C GLN A 461 -19.36 2.20 -17.24
N VAL A 462 -19.34 1.15 -16.40
CA VAL A 462 -20.47 0.77 -15.54
C VAL A 462 -20.82 1.90 -14.58
N ILE A 463 -19.83 2.44 -13.85
CA ILE A 463 -20.07 3.52 -12.87
C ILE A 463 -20.56 4.80 -13.56
N ARG A 464 -20.16 5.05 -14.81
CA ARG A 464 -20.64 6.18 -15.62
C ARG A 464 -22.02 5.94 -16.25
N GLY A 465 -22.61 4.77 -16.06
CA GLY A 465 -23.92 4.42 -16.63
C GLY A 465 -23.90 4.17 -18.15
N ASN A 466 -22.73 3.94 -18.75
CA ASN A 466 -22.56 3.71 -20.18
C ASN A 466 -22.62 2.23 -20.57
N LEU A 467 -22.52 1.32 -19.60
CA LEU A 467 -22.48 -0.12 -19.82
C LEU A 467 -23.19 -0.84 -18.67
N SER A 468 -23.87 -1.94 -18.97
CA SER A 468 -24.46 -2.78 -17.94
C SER A 468 -23.40 -3.59 -17.20
N PRO A 469 -23.60 -3.94 -15.90
CA PRO A 469 -22.70 -4.83 -15.18
C PRO A 469 -22.43 -6.15 -15.92
N ARG A 470 -23.46 -6.77 -16.49
CA ARG A 470 -23.36 -8.02 -17.23
C ARG A 470 -22.47 -7.89 -18.46
N ASP A 471 -22.74 -6.90 -19.31
CA ASP A 471 -21.93 -6.71 -20.53
C ASP A 471 -20.47 -6.39 -20.18
N ALA A 472 -20.21 -5.67 -19.10
CA ALA A 472 -18.86 -5.35 -18.65
C ALA A 472 -18.10 -6.62 -18.27
N LEU A 473 -18.66 -7.49 -17.45
CA LEU A 473 -18.01 -8.74 -17.04
C LEU A 473 -17.84 -9.71 -18.20
N ASP A 474 -18.83 -9.79 -19.12
CA ASP A 474 -18.71 -10.56 -20.36
C ASP A 474 -17.54 -10.11 -21.24
N ILE A 475 -17.33 -8.80 -21.39
CA ILE A 475 -16.23 -8.24 -22.17
C ILE A 475 -14.89 -8.57 -21.51
N ILE A 476 -14.80 -8.41 -20.18
CA ILE A 476 -13.57 -8.69 -19.42
C ILE A 476 -13.23 -10.17 -19.50
N GLN A 477 -14.21 -11.07 -19.29
CA GLN A 477 -14.02 -12.52 -19.39
C GLN A 477 -13.52 -12.93 -20.79
N LYS A 478 -14.17 -12.45 -21.85
CA LYS A 478 -13.73 -12.72 -23.25
C LYS A 478 -12.31 -12.26 -23.50
N ARG A 479 -11.91 -11.11 -22.92
CA ARG A 479 -10.53 -10.64 -23.01
C ARG A 479 -9.57 -11.60 -22.30
N ALA A 480 -9.93 -12.03 -21.08
CA ALA A 480 -9.15 -12.97 -20.31
C ALA A 480 -8.97 -14.33 -21.02
N ASP A 481 -10.05 -14.86 -21.60
CA ASP A 481 -10.02 -16.10 -22.39
C ASP A 481 -9.11 -16.01 -23.62
N THR A 482 -8.98 -14.82 -24.21
CA THR A 482 -8.10 -14.58 -25.37
C THR A 482 -6.62 -14.55 -24.96
N VAL A 483 -6.31 -14.11 -23.76
CA VAL A 483 -4.94 -13.96 -23.26
C VAL A 483 -4.45 -15.21 -22.54
N GLY A 484 -5.36 -15.91 -21.87
CA GLY A 484 -5.11 -17.14 -21.10
C GLY A 484 -4.90 -18.40 -21.98
N PRO A 485 -4.69 -19.56 -21.35
CA PRO A 485 -4.49 -19.72 -19.93
C PRO A 485 -3.19 -19.10 -19.43
N PHE A 486 -3.13 -18.86 -18.10
CA PHE A 486 -1.96 -18.25 -17.48
C PHE A 486 -1.14 -19.30 -16.77
N THR A 487 0.17 -19.05 -16.68
CA THR A 487 1.12 -19.81 -15.84
C THR A 487 2.09 -18.83 -15.20
N PHE A 488 2.70 -19.23 -14.09
CA PHE A 488 3.82 -18.49 -13.51
C PHE A 488 5.10 -18.66 -14.29
#